data_29e55081873727b9b1e71aa0a1067566
#
_entry.id   29e55081873727b9b1e71aa0a1067566
#
_cell.length_a   1.000
_cell.length_b   1.000
_cell.length_c   1.000
_cell.angle_alpha   90.00
_cell.angle_beta   90.00
_cell.angle_gamma   90.00
#
_symmetry.space_group_name_H-M   'P 1'
#
loop_
_entity.id
_entity.type
_entity.pdbx_description
1 polymer ?
#
loop_
_entity_poly.entity_id
_entity_poly.type
_entity_poly.pdbx_seq_one_letter_code
_entity_poly.pdbx_strand_id
1 'polypeptide(L)'
;YGNDVDNISYVGPVVRKLSITNRKLLRKKLGIDKKTILVSIGGTSAGQYFVDKTLNAYKNLRTKMDLDLFVAQGPSLAKLESNNPTYRNIGFVSNLHEYIYASDLVLSLAGRSTIDESRVYGTPGIFIPIKNHFEQEQNARKLGYTYEDISRLETLIIEKIQTGRGILANNGAKTAAKIVMEMV
;
A
#
# COMPACT_ATOMS: atom_id res chain seq x y z
N TYR A 1 -16.43 22.94 19.81
CA TYR A 1 -17.29 22.00 19.07
C TYR A 1 -18.00 21.15 20.10
N GLY A 2 -19.32 21.17 20.08
CA GLY A 2 -20.17 20.56 21.13
C GLY A 2 -20.07 19.05 21.20
N ASN A 3 -20.35 18.53 22.39
CA ASN A 3 -20.26 17.14 22.81
C ASN A 3 -21.44 16.26 22.31
N ASP A 4 -21.91 16.39 21.08
CA ASP A 4 -22.86 15.43 20.51
C ASP A 4 -22.10 14.24 19.89
N VAL A 5 -21.57 13.38 20.78
CA VAL A 5 -20.89 12.14 20.40
C VAL A 5 -21.89 11.01 20.11
N ASP A 6 -23.15 11.20 20.47
CA ASP A 6 -24.20 10.17 20.41
C ASP A 6 -24.62 9.73 18.99
N ASN A 7 -24.25 10.52 17.97
CA ASN A 7 -24.58 10.25 16.58
C ASN A 7 -23.37 9.78 15.72
N ILE A 8 -22.26 9.39 16.35
CA ILE A 8 -21.09 8.91 15.62
C ILE A 8 -20.99 7.40 15.72
N SER A 9 -21.04 6.73 14.55
CA SER A 9 -20.82 5.30 14.44
C SER A 9 -19.48 4.99 13.79
N TYR A 10 -18.61 4.26 14.48
CA TYR A 10 -17.31 3.82 13.96
C TYR A 10 -17.45 2.46 13.28
N VAL A 11 -17.30 2.41 11.97
CA VAL A 11 -17.46 1.19 11.16
C VAL A 11 -16.11 0.52 10.81
N GLY A 12 -15.00 1.14 11.19
CA GLY A 12 -13.65 0.69 10.81
C GLY A 12 -13.27 1.07 9.37
N PRO A 13 -12.19 0.49 8.83
CA PRO A 13 -11.75 0.74 7.47
C PRO A 13 -12.82 0.38 6.44
N VAL A 14 -13.04 1.24 5.46
CA VAL A 14 -13.94 0.99 4.32
C VAL A 14 -13.07 0.83 3.08
N VAL A 15 -12.95 -0.40 2.57
CA VAL A 15 -12.11 -0.70 1.41
C VAL A 15 -12.88 -1.43 0.32
N ARG A 16 -12.35 -1.43 -0.89
CA ARG A 16 -12.95 -2.08 -2.06
C ARG A 16 -13.07 -3.58 -1.86
N LYS A 17 -14.12 -4.16 -2.44
CA LYS A 17 -14.28 -5.62 -2.49
C LYS A 17 -13.35 -6.19 -3.56
N LEU A 18 -12.66 -7.28 -3.23
CA LEU A 18 -11.85 -8.03 -4.20
C LEU A 18 -12.75 -8.75 -5.20
N SER A 19 -12.39 -8.69 -6.49
CA SER A 19 -13.09 -9.47 -7.54
C SER A 19 -12.78 -10.97 -7.41
N ILE A 20 -11.56 -11.31 -6.99
CA ILE A 20 -11.08 -12.67 -6.78
C ILE A 20 -10.49 -12.76 -5.37
N THR A 21 -11.12 -13.52 -4.48
CA THR A 21 -10.65 -13.73 -3.10
C THR A 21 -9.60 -14.83 -2.99
N ASN A 22 -9.51 -15.72 -3.99
CA ASN A 22 -8.42 -16.68 -4.05
C ASN A 22 -7.14 -15.98 -4.55
N ARG A 23 -6.21 -15.70 -3.63
CA ARG A 23 -4.97 -14.97 -3.91
C ARG A 23 -4.12 -15.64 -4.99
N LYS A 24 -4.05 -16.98 -5.02
CA LYS A 24 -3.26 -17.71 -6.02
C LYS A 24 -3.81 -17.50 -7.45
N LEU A 25 -5.13 -17.53 -7.59
CA LEU A 25 -5.79 -17.24 -8.88
C LEU A 25 -5.59 -15.78 -9.29
N LEU A 26 -5.70 -14.84 -8.33
CA LEU A 26 -5.50 -13.43 -8.61
C LEU A 26 -4.05 -13.15 -9.02
N ARG A 27 -3.07 -13.73 -8.35
CA ARG A 27 -1.65 -13.61 -8.72
C ARG A 27 -1.41 -14.09 -10.15
N LYS A 28 -1.97 -15.24 -10.52
CA LYS A 28 -1.90 -15.76 -11.90
C LYS A 28 -2.50 -14.78 -12.91
N LYS A 29 -3.69 -14.23 -12.60
CA LYS A 29 -4.34 -13.21 -13.46
C LYS A 29 -3.49 -11.95 -13.64
N LEU A 30 -2.77 -11.52 -12.60
CA LEU A 30 -1.92 -10.33 -12.62
C LEU A 30 -0.49 -10.58 -13.11
N GLY A 31 -0.14 -11.83 -13.44
CA GLY A 31 1.20 -12.23 -13.88
C GLY A 31 2.24 -12.05 -12.76
N ILE A 32 1.88 -12.49 -11.54
CA ILE A 32 2.73 -12.43 -10.35
C ILE A 32 3.16 -13.85 -9.98
N ASP A 33 4.37 -14.22 -10.34
CA ASP A 33 4.89 -15.58 -10.15
C ASP A 33 5.83 -15.67 -8.96
N LYS A 34 6.61 -14.63 -8.70
CA LYS A 34 7.61 -14.57 -7.65
C LYS A 34 7.13 -13.77 -6.44
N LYS A 35 7.90 -13.79 -5.35
CA LYS A 35 7.71 -12.88 -4.23
C LYS A 35 7.79 -11.44 -4.72
N THR A 36 6.77 -10.64 -4.46
CA THR A 36 6.56 -9.36 -5.14
C THR A 36 6.37 -8.23 -4.15
N ILE A 37 7.14 -7.17 -4.37
CA ILE A 37 6.98 -5.89 -3.70
C ILE A 37 6.16 -4.97 -4.61
N LEU A 38 5.09 -4.38 -4.10
CA LEU A 38 4.33 -3.33 -4.77
C LEU A 38 4.73 -1.97 -4.20
N VAL A 39 5.20 -1.08 -5.06
CA VAL A 39 5.32 0.34 -4.73
C VAL A 39 4.09 1.06 -5.24
N SER A 40 3.36 1.68 -4.33
CA SER A 40 2.18 2.48 -4.66
C SER A 40 2.39 3.93 -4.25
N ILE A 41 2.36 4.80 -5.23
CA ILE A 41 2.57 6.23 -5.01
C ILE A 41 1.30 6.96 -5.43
N GLY A 42 0.75 7.71 -4.49
CA GLY A 42 -0.39 8.57 -4.74
C GLY A 42 -0.11 9.64 -5.80
N GLY A 43 -1.11 10.44 -6.12
CA GLY A 43 -1.09 11.42 -7.20
C GLY A 43 -0.22 12.68 -6.99
N THR A 44 0.71 12.71 -6.02
CA THR A 44 1.54 13.89 -5.75
C THR A 44 2.96 13.75 -6.28
N SER A 45 3.56 14.83 -6.76
CA SER A 45 4.96 14.89 -7.21
C SER A 45 5.98 14.55 -6.10
N ALA A 46 5.61 14.72 -4.84
CA ALA A 46 6.43 14.34 -3.68
C ALA A 46 6.75 12.83 -3.63
N GLY A 47 6.01 12.01 -4.38
CA GLY A 47 6.26 10.57 -4.51
C GLY A 47 7.51 10.20 -5.29
N GLN A 48 8.06 11.08 -6.13
CA GLN A 48 9.24 10.76 -6.96
C GLN A 48 10.45 10.39 -6.11
N TYR A 49 10.74 11.17 -5.06
CA TYR A 49 11.84 10.86 -4.15
C TYR A 49 11.71 9.48 -3.49
N PHE A 50 10.48 9.11 -3.12
CA PHE A 50 10.21 7.79 -2.53
C PHE A 50 10.46 6.66 -3.53
N VAL A 51 10.07 6.84 -4.81
CA VAL A 51 10.36 5.87 -5.88
C VAL A 51 11.86 5.69 -6.03
N ASP A 52 12.61 6.78 -6.18
CA ASP A 52 14.05 6.75 -6.41
C ASP A 52 14.78 6.02 -5.27
N LYS A 53 14.40 6.29 -4.02
CA LYS A 53 14.93 5.58 -2.85
C LYS A 53 14.57 4.10 -2.85
N THR A 54 13.34 3.77 -3.23
CA THR A 54 12.90 2.37 -3.33
C THR A 54 13.62 1.62 -4.43
N LEU A 55 13.79 2.23 -5.62
CA LEU A 55 14.52 1.62 -6.72
C LEU A 55 15.99 1.38 -6.37
N ASN A 56 16.62 2.28 -5.62
CA ASN A 56 17.99 2.11 -5.15
C ASN A 56 18.11 0.96 -4.13
N ALA A 57 17.20 0.88 -3.15
CA ALA A 57 17.14 -0.24 -2.21
C ALA A 57 16.90 -1.57 -2.95
N TYR A 58 15.98 -1.58 -3.91
CA TYR A 58 15.67 -2.78 -4.68
C TYR A 58 16.84 -3.29 -5.53
N LYS A 59 17.64 -2.41 -6.13
CA LYS A 59 18.86 -2.82 -6.87
C LYS A 59 19.79 -3.70 -6.03
N ASN A 60 19.95 -3.38 -4.75
CA ASN A 60 20.77 -4.16 -3.82
C ASN A 60 20.06 -5.47 -3.42
N LEU A 61 18.74 -5.40 -3.19
CA LEU A 61 17.98 -6.56 -2.72
C LEU A 61 17.87 -7.66 -3.77
N ARG A 62 17.67 -7.32 -5.05
CA ARG A 62 17.52 -8.30 -6.12
C ARG A 62 18.75 -9.17 -6.36
N THR A 63 19.93 -8.75 -5.89
CA THR A 63 21.14 -9.56 -5.94
C THR A 63 21.20 -10.61 -4.82
N LYS A 64 20.40 -10.42 -3.77
CA LYS A 64 20.39 -11.26 -2.56
C LYS A 64 19.12 -12.10 -2.44
N MET A 65 18.05 -11.70 -3.10
CA MET A 65 16.73 -12.32 -2.98
C MET A 65 16.03 -12.38 -4.35
N ASP A 66 15.33 -13.47 -4.63
CA ASP A 66 14.50 -13.60 -5.83
C ASP A 66 13.16 -12.86 -5.62
N LEU A 67 13.15 -11.58 -5.99
CA LEU A 67 12.05 -10.65 -5.78
C LEU A 67 11.70 -9.94 -7.07
N ASP A 68 10.41 -9.71 -7.29
CA ASP A 68 9.91 -8.77 -8.29
C ASP A 68 9.47 -7.45 -7.65
N LEU A 69 9.69 -6.35 -8.36
CA LEU A 69 9.21 -5.03 -8.00
C LEU A 69 8.19 -4.54 -9.01
N PHE A 70 6.99 -4.24 -8.55
CA PHE A 70 5.94 -3.61 -9.32
C PHE A 70 5.77 -2.17 -8.85
N VAL A 71 5.69 -1.23 -9.79
CA VAL A 71 5.51 0.20 -9.49
C VAL A 71 4.19 0.67 -10.08
N ALA A 72 3.26 1.06 -9.21
CA ALA A 72 2.03 1.74 -9.57
C ALA A 72 2.24 3.24 -9.46
N GLN A 73 2.12 3.95 -10.58
CA GLN A 73 2.32 5.39 -10.65
C GLN A 73 1.00 6.14 -10.62
N GLY A 74 0.94 7.20 -9.81
CA GLY A 74 -0.09 8.23 -9.96
C GLY A 74 0.15 9.11 -11.20
N PRO A 75 -0.87 9.83 -11.66
CA PRO A 75 -0.83 10.59 -12.91
C PRO A 75 0.16 11.78 -12.89
N SER A 76 0.57 12.23 -11.71
CA SER A 76 1.44 13.42 -11.52
C SER A 76 2.94 13.12 -11.45
N LEU A 77 3.34 11.86 -11.57
CA LEU A 77 4.74 11.47 -11.51
C LEU A 77 5.39 11.50 -12.89
N ALA A 78 6.69 11.78 -12.94
CA ALA A 78 7.48 11.61 -14.15
C ALA A 78 7.32 10.17 -14.67
N LYS A 79 7.12 10.02 -15.97
CA LYS A 79 6.94 8.69 -16.58
C LYS A 79 8.18 7.84 -16.32
N LEU A 80 8.01 6.80 -15.53
CA LEU A 80 9.00 5.73 -15.45
C LEU A 80 9.00 4.94 -16.76
N GLU A 81 10.15 4.41 -17.14
CA GLU A 81 10.26 3.58 -18.32
C GLU A 81 9.33 2.36 -18.25
N SER A 82 8.52 2.18 -19.29
CA SER A 82 7.56 1.06 -19.36
C SER A 82 8.27 -0.30 -19.52
N ASN A 83 9.46 -0.31 -20.13
CA ASN A 83 10.24 -1.52 -20.44
C ASN A 83 11.56 -1.58 -19.65
N ASN A 84 11.52 -1.35 -18.35
CA ASN A 84 12.71 -1.46 -17.53
C ASN A 84 12.93 -2.93 -17.10
N PRO A 85 14.14 -3.51 -17.36
CA PRO A 85 14.42 -4.91 -17.00
C PRO A 85 14.54 -5.13 -15.48
N THR A 86 14.56 -4.06 -14.71
CA THR A 86 14.76 -4.11 -13.25
C THR A 86 13.43 -4.17 -12.49
N TYR A 87 12.38 -3.54 -12.99
CA TYR A 87 11.08 -3.48 -12.32
C TYR A 87 9.95 -3.46 -13.36
N ARG A 88 8.76 -3.85 -12.96
CA ARG A 88 7.56 -3.75 -13.79
C ARG A 88 6.79 -2.48 -13.44
N ASN A 89 6.78 -1.53 -14.37
CA ASN A 89 5.90 -0.37 -14.28
C ASN A 89 4.47 -0.78 -14.71
N ILE A 90 3.53 -0.78 -13.78
CA ILE A 90 2.12 -1.08 -14.06
C ILE A 90 1.29 0.18 -14.33
N GLY A 91 1.92 1.37 -14.24
CA GLY A 91 1.27 2.64 -14.52
C GLY A 91 0.13 2.97 -13.56
N PHE A 92 -0.82 3.76 -14.05
CA PHE A 92 -2.05 4.06 -13.31
C PHE A 92 -3.09 2.95 -13.57
N VAL A 93 -3.48 2.24 -12.52
CA VAL A 93 -4.42 1.12 -12.58
C VAL A 93 -5.64 1.39 -11.71
N SER A 94 -6.84 1.08 -12.22
CA SER A 94 -8.10 1.24 -11.47
C SER A 94 -8.30 0.17 -10.39
N ASN A 95 -7.60 -0.95 -10.52
CA ASN A 95 -7.68 -2.11 -9.62
C ASN A 95 -6.46 -2.26 -8.69
N LEU A 96 -5.85 -1.14 -8.27
CA LEU A 96 -4.67 -1.14 -7.38
C LEU A 96 -4.85 -2.01 -6.13
N HIS A 97 -6.06 -2.02 -5.56
CA HIS A 97 -6.42 -2.85 -4.41
C HIS A 97 -6.21 -4.36 -4.64
N GLU A 98 -6.37 -4.85 -5.88
CA GLU A 98 -6.07 -6.24 -6.24
C GLU A 98 -4.56 -6.50 -6.23
N TYR A 99 -3.76 -5.56 -6.71
CA TYR A 99 -2.30 -5.64 -6.63
C TYR A 99 -1.80 -5.59 -5.17
N ILE A 100 -2.40 -4.75 -4.31
CA ILE A 100 -2.11 -4.73 -2.88
C ILE A 100 -2.36 -6.10 -2.26
N TYR A 101 -3.53 -6.71 -2.53
CA TYR A 101 -3.86 -8.04 -2.02
C TYR A 101 -2.94 -9.14 -2.56
N ALA A 102 -2.56 -9.07 -3.84
CA ALA A 102 -1.75 -10.08 -4.51
C ALA A 102 -0.26 -10.02 -4.10
N SER A 103 0.25 -8.86 -3.70
CA SER A 103 1.65 -8.66 -3.36
C SER A 103 2.04 -9.26 -2.01
N ASP A 104 3.33 -9.43 -1.79
CA ASP A 104 3.90 -9.94 -0.54
C ASP A 104 4.31 -8.83 0.40
N LEU A 105 4.58 -7.64 -0.14
CA LEU A 105 4.87 -6.41 0.60
C LEU A 105 4.37 -5.20 -0.19
N VAL A 106 3.84 -4.21 0.51
CA VAL A 106 3.48 -2.90 -0.05
C VAL A 106 4.40 -1.84 0.51
N LEU A 107 5.00 -1.04 -0.35
CA LEU A 107 5.68 0.20 0.01
C LEU A 107 4.85 1.38 -0.51
N SER A 108 4.51 2.30 0.36
CA SER A 108 3.71 3.46 -0.03
C SER A 108 4.02 4.68 0.83
N LEU A 109 3.62 5.84 0.33
CA LEU A 109 3.45 6.99 1.20
C LEU A 109 2.31 6.69 2.20
N ALA A 110 2.38 7.30 3.39
CA ALA A 110 1.48 6.99 4.50
C ALA A 110 0.06 7.56 4.34
N GLY A 111 -0.51 7.43 3.14
CA GLY A 111 -1.91 7.79 2.83
C GLY A 111 -2.88 6.76 3.41
N ARG A 112 -3.99 7.24 3.98
CA ARG A 112 -4.96 6.41 4.72
C ARG A 112 -5.52 5.25 3.90
N SER A 113 -5.91 5.48 2.65
CA SER A 113 -6.56 4.45 1.82
C SER A 113 -5.68 3.22 1.60
N THR A 114 -4.39 3.40 1.25
CA THR A 114 -3.46 2.29 1.01
C THR A 114 -3.15 1.54 2.31
N ILE A 115 -3.04 2.26 3.44
CA ILE A 115 -2.87 1.65 4.77
C ILE A 115 -4.07 0.77 5.09
N ASP A 116 -5.28 1.28 4.93
CA ASP A 116 -6.51 0.55 5.25
C ASP A 116 -6.69 -0.68 4.34
N GLU A 117 -6.45 -0.55 3.03
CA GLU A 117 -6.46 -1.68 2.09
C GLU A 117 -5.43 -2.75 2.50
N SER A 118 -4.20 -2.35 2.79
CA SER A 118 -3.13 -3.26 3.24
C SER A 118 -3.55 -4.03 4.51
N ARG A 119 -4.12 -3.34 5.50
CA ARG A 119 -4.57 -3.96 6.76
C ARG A 119 -5.76 -4.89 6.57
N VAL A 120 -6.77 -4.48 5.80
CA VAL A 120 -7.96 -5.30 5.54
C VAL A 120 -7.60 -6.54 4.73
N TYR A 121 -6.67 -6.42 3.79
CA TYR A 121 -6.25 -7.58 2.99
C TYR A 121 -5.15 -8.41 3.66
N GLY A 122 -4.61 -7.97 4.79
CA GLY A 122 -3.54 -8.64 5.52
C GLY A 122 -2.19 -8.62 4.81
N THR A 123 -1.98 -7.72 3.87
CA THR A 123 -0.70 -7.57 3.18
C THR A 123 0.24 -6.72 4.02
N PRO A 124 1.48 -7.19 4.34
CA PRO A 124 2.46 -6.38 5.06
C PRO A 124 2.74 -5.08 4.32
N GLY A 125 2.96 -3.98 5.07
CA GLY A 125 3.26 -2.69 4.45
C GLY A 125 4.33 -1.90 5.19
N ILE A 126 5.06 -1.08 4.44
CA ILE A 126 5.97 -0.04 4.93
C ILE A 126 5.41 1.29 4.42
N PHE A 127 5.10 2.21 5.34
CA PHE A 127 4.37 3.44 5.04
C PHE A 127 5.17 4.65 5.50
N ILE A 128 5.91 5.26 4.59
CA ILE A 128 6.77 6.41 4.89
C ILE A 128 5.99 7.70 4.62
N PRO A 129 5.94 8.65 5.55
CA PRO A 129 5.21 9.89 5.34
C PRO A 129 6.00 10.86 4.45
N ILE A 130 5.29 11.79 3.81
CA ILE A 130 5.89 13.00 3.27
C ILE A 130 6.28 13.90 4.44
N LYS A 131 7.49 14.44 4.42
CA LYS A 131 7.99 15.36 5.47
C LYS A 131 7.11 16.61 5.56
N ASN A 132 6.74 16.97 6.78
CA ASN A 132 5.85 18.09 7.10
C ASN A 132 4.40 17.91 6.58
N HIS A 133 3.97 16.68 6.29
CA HIS A 133 2.58 16.37 5.97
C HIS A 133 1.90 15.76 7.20
N PHE A 134 1.20 16.58 7.94
CA PHE A 134 0.63 16.24 9.26
C PHE A 134 -0.14 14.92 9.28
N GLU A 135 -1.08 14.72 8.35
CA GLU A 135 -1.90 13.50 8.30
C GLU A 135 -1.03 12.25 8.08
N GLN A 136 -0.10 12.32 7.12
CA GLN A 136 0.74 11.17 6.80
C GLN A 136 1.73 10.86 7.93
N GLU A 137 2.30 11.87 8.56
CA GLU A 137 3.18 11.68 9.72
C GLU A 137 2.42 11.04 10.89
N GLN A 138 1.19 11.46 11.13
CA GLN A 138 0.34 10.86 12.16
C GLN A 138 0.00 9.39 11.83
N ASN A 139 -0.36 9.10 10.58
CA ASN A 139 -0.65 7.75 10.12
C ASN A 139 0.57 6.83 10.22
N ALA A 140 1.73 7.28 9.74
CA ALA A 140 2.98 6.54 9.78
C ALA A 140 3.42 6.23 11.22
N ARG A 141 3.37 7.24 12.10
CA ARG A 141 3.75 7.10 13.52
C ARG A 141 2.93 6.03 14.24
N LYS A 142 1.62 5.92 13.97
CA LYS A 142 0.75 4.86 14.50
C LYS A 142 1.17 3.46 14.07
N LEU A 143 1.95 3.35 13.00
CA LEU A 143 2.46 2.09 12.44
C LEU A 143 3.95 1.86 12.78
N GLY A 144 4.56 2.77 13.53
CA GLY A 144 5.97 2.71 13.92
C GLY A 144 6.94 3.24 12.86
N TYR A 145 6.46 4.05 11.91
CA TYR A 145 7.30 4.66 10.87
C TYR A 145 7.41 6.17 11.01
N THR A 146 8.55 6.69 10.53
CA THR A 146 8.85 8.12 10.41
C THR A 146 9.39 8.43 9.01
N TYR A 147 9.58 9.72 8.69
CA TYR A 147 10.20 10.11 7.42
C TYR A 147 11.65 9.60 7.29
N GLU A 148 12.39 9.56 8.38
CA GLU A 148 13.80 9.14 8.43
C GLU A 148 14.00 7.68 8.05
N ASP A 149 12.95 6.85 8.21
CA ASP A 149 12.96 5.42 7.83
C ASP A 149 13.19 5.19 6.33
N ILE A 150 13.00 6.22 5.50
CA ILE A 150 13.32 6.17 4.07
C ILE A 150 14.81 5.89 3.80
N SER A 151 15.69 6.23 4.73
CA SER A 151 17.12 6.00 4.63
C SER A 151 17.51 4.53 4.84
N ARG A 152 16.65 3.75 5.49
CA ARG A 152 16.88 2.34 5.83
C ARG A 152 15.87 1.37 5.16
N LEU A 153 15.31 1.77 4.01
CA LEU A 153 14.31 0.96 3.29
C LEU A 153 14.78 -0.47 3.00
N GLU A 154 16.04 -0.68 2.66
CA GLU A 154 16.59 -2.02 2.40
C GLU A 154 16.41 -2.94 3.62
N THR A 155 16.81 -2.48 4.79
CA THR A 155 16.65 -3.22 6.05
C THR A 155 15.18 -3.50 6.37
N LEU A 156 14.34 -2.47 6.28
CA LEU A 156 12.91 -2.59 6.54
C LEU A 156 12.23 -3.58 5.59
N ILE A 157 12.61 -3.60 4.32
CA ILE A 157 12.08 -4.55 3.33
C ILE A 157 12.46 -5.98 3.73
N ILE A 158 13.73 -6.23 4.07
CA ILE A 158 14.20 -7.57 4.49
C ILE A 158 13.41 -8.05 5.70
N GLU A 159 13.30 -7.22 6.73
CA GLU A 159 12.57 -7.54 7.95
C GLU A 159 11.09 -7.81 7.66
N LYS A 160 10.45 -6.89 6.93
CA LYS A 160 9.00 -6.92 6.75
C LYS A 160 8.52 -8.00 5.80
N ILE A 161 9.25 -8.31 4.74
CA ILE A 161 8.87 -9.33 3.75
C ILE A 161 8.94 -10.75 4.33
N GLN A 162 9.65 -10.94 5.43
CA GLN A 162 9.75 -12.21 6.16
C GLN A 162 8.60 -12.41 7.15
N THR A 163 7.93 -11.35 7.58
CA THR A 163 6.86 -11.46 8.60
C THR A 163 5.61 -12.20 8.09
N GLY A 164 5.49 -12.42 6.78
CA GLY A 164 4.31 -13.00 6.18
C GLY A 164 3.08 -12.08 6.24
N ARG A 165 1.92 -12.63 5.92
CA ARG A 165 0.66 -11.87 5.92
C ARG A 165 0.17 -11.64 7.34
N GLY A 166 -0.32 -10.43 7.59
CA GLY A 166 -0.89 -10.05 8.87
C GLY A 166 -2.31 -10.60 9.09
N ILE A 167 -2.85 -10.31 10.26
CA ILE A 167 -4.25 -10.58 10.59
C ILE A 167 -5.12 -9.62 9.76
N LEU A 168 -6.17 -10.16 9.13
CA LEU A 168 -7.14 -9.38 8.38
C LEU A 168 -7.93 -8.47 9.33
N ALA A 169 -7.99 -7.18 9.02
CA ALA A 169 -8.93 -6.27 9.68
C ALA A 169 -10.31 -6.40 9.06
N ASN A 170 -11.37 -6.13 9.84
CA ASN A 170 -12.73 -6.11 9.33
C ASN A 170 -12.91 -4.98 8.33
N ASN A 171 -13.59 -5.27 7.21
CA ASN A 171 -14.02 -4.24 6.26
C ASN A 171 -15.38 -3.68 6.69
N GLY A 172 -15.41 -2.41 7.08
CA GLY A 172 -16.59 -1.71 7.55
C GLY A 172 -17.62 -1.33 6.48
N ALA A 173 -17.34 -1.60 5.19
CA ALA A 173 -18.20 -1.15 4.09
C ALA A 173 -19.65 -1.63 4.20
N LYS A 174 -19.88 -2.88 4.60
CA LYS A 174 -21.24 -3.42 4.77
C LYS A 174 -21.97 -2.75 5.94
N THR A 175 -21.28 -2.52 7.05
CA THR A 175 -21.84 -1.86 8.23
C THR A 175 -22.18 -0.40 7.90
N ALA A 176 -21.28 0.31 7.23
CA ALA A 176 -21.54 1.67 6.78
C ALA A 176 -22.75 1.75 5.85
N ALA A 177 -22.85 0.85 4.86
CA ALA A 177 -23.98 0.79 3.95
C ALA A 177 -25.31 0.51 4.69
N LYS A 178 -25.30 -0.40 5.66
CA LYS A 178 -26.49 -0.71 6.45
C LYS A 178 -26.98 0.52 7.22
N ILE A 179 -26.08 1.22 7.92
CA ILE A 179 -26.43 2.45 8.66
C ILE A 179 -27.04 3.50 7.72
N VAL A 180 -26.43 3.73 6.55
CA VAL A 180 -26.98 4.70 5.58
C VAL A 180 -28.37 4.30 5.09
N MET A 181 -28.61 3.01 4.83
CA MET A 181 -29.91 2.52 4.39
C MET A 181 -31.00 2.60 5.47
N GLU A 182 -30.63 2.56 6.76
CA GLU A 182 -31.56 2.71 7.87
C GLU A 182 -31.94 4.19 8.13
N MET A 183 -31.20 5.13 7.53
CA MET A 183 -31.47 6.59 7.63
C MET A 183 -32.41 7.13 6.53
N VAL A 184 -32.71 6.32 5.50
CA VAL A 184 -33.54 6.66 4.34
C VAL A 184 -34.89 5.97 4.46
#